data_bd28b2b82a4b3ed8775962a5d8e91dda
#
_entry.id   bd28b2b82a4b3ed8775962a5d8e91dda
#
_cell.length_a   1.000
_cell.length_b   1.000
_cell.length_c   1.000
_cell.angle_alpha   90.00
_cell.angle_beta   90.00
_cell.angle_gamma   90.00
#
_symmetry.space_group_name_H-M   'P 1'
#
loop_
_entity.id
_entity.type
_entity.pdbx_description
1 polymer ?
#
loop_
_entity_poly.entity_id
_entity_poly.type
_entity_poly.pdbx_seq_one_letter_code
_entity_poly.pdbx_strand_id
1 'polypeptide(L)'
;MMKTDIFLHTHYEMRKNVMTGVAQYRENNGEDDEFRDLDDEARNEMTMRAKEMGLNTWDRDIARFIESPRIEKYDPVNTWLDGLRPWDGKDRIKALAERVPTSQPHWEAYLHTWLLGMVAHWQGKQSLTGNALVPLLIGRQGCGKSSFCRILLPKVLRDYYNDRINFKNETDLNLGLTSFALINIDEFDKTTARQQILLKYLLSTADVKFRPPYGKAYKQYRRYASFIGTTNQPKPLTDPKGSRRFVCVEVTDLIDFTDNLEHEQIFAQLKAEIEQGRRYFLNDEEIAQLIEENERFQRIDSLEEMISSLFRKPEGGEKGTWFSAAEVLEKLQARYGKASLKSYSPEKVGNSLGSRRFSFESEHKRKGNCYLLVEV
;
A
#
# COMPACT_ATOMS: atom_id res chain seq x y z
N MET A 1 34.80 -16.34 23.29
CA MET A 1 33.32 -16.25 23.19
C MET A 1 32.69 -15.78 24.50
N MET A 2 32.84 -16.45 25.64
CA MET A 2 32.28 -15.95 26.92
C MET A 2 32.80 -14.58 27.34
N LYS A 3 34.09 -14.30 27.14
CA LYS A 3 34.69 -12.98 27.44
C LYS A 3 34.17 -11.86 26.52
N THR A 4 33.97 -12.14 25.23
CA THR A 4 33.37 -11.20 24.27
C THR A 4 31.91 -10.89 24.62
N ASP A 5 31.17 -11.86 25.05
CA ASP A 5 29.78 -11.74 25.49
C ASP A 5 29.66 -10.81 26.72
N ILE A 6 30.48 -11.07 27.72
CA ILE A 6 30.58 -10.21 28.93
C ILE A 6 30.97 -8.78 28.55
N PHE A 7 31.96 -8.61 27.67
CA PHE A 7 32.39 -7.30 27.22
C PHE A 7 31.27 -6.51 26.56
N LEU A 8 30.54 -7.18 25.59
CA LEU A 8 29.45 -6.52 24.88
C LEU A 8 28.33 -6.11 25.83
N HIS A 9 27.87 -6.99 26.71
CA HIS A 9 26.84 -6.66 27.69
C HIS A 9 27.29 -5.61 28.75
N THR A 10 28.58 -5.53 29.05
CA THR A 10 29.07 -4.55 29.99
C THR A 10 29.11 -3.15 29.42
N HIS A 11 29.45 -3.03 28.13
CA HIS A 11 29.67 -1.73 27.48
C HIS A 11 28.53 -1.25 26.60
N TYR A 12 27.69 -2.18 26.11
CA TYR A 12 26.66 -1.87 25.15
C TYR A 12 25.34 -2.54 25.52
N GLU A 13 24.26 -1.81 25.36
CA GLU A 13 22.93 -2.37 25.26
C GLU A 13 22.60 -2.57 23.78
N MET A 14 22.13 -3.77 23.42
CA MET A 14 21.88 -4.13 22.02
C MET A 14 20.49 -4.70 21.85
N ARG A 15 19.84 -4.35 20.74
CA ARG A 15 18.57 -4.90 20.34
C ARG A 15 18.53 -5.15 18.83
N LYS A 16 17.70 -6.07 18.38
CA LYS A 16 17.50 -6.36 16.96
C LYS A 16 16.12 -5.91 16.51
N ASN A 17 16.07 -4.90 15.63
CA ASN A 17 14.84 -4.42 15.05
C ASN A 17 14.23 -5.51 14.17
N VAL A 18 13.02 -5.97 14.50
CA VAL A 18 12.36 -7.09 13.80
C VAL A 18 11.81 -6.68 12.43
N MET A 19 11.55 -5.39 12.20
CA MET A 19 11.07 -4.87 10.93
C MET A 19 12.18 -4.79 9.88
N THR A 20 13.30 -4.16 10.24
CA THR A 20 14.43 -3.95 9.33
C THR A 20 15.44 -5.10 9.34
N GLY A 21 15.44 -5.90 10.41
CA GLY A 21 16.46 -6.94 10.64
C GLY A 21 17.81 -6.39 11.08
N VAL A 22 17.96 -5.07 11.24
CA VAL A 22 19.20 -4.40 11.65
C VAL A 22 19.33 -4.46 13.18
N ALA A 23 20.53 -4.77 13.66
CA ALA A 23 20.85 -4.63 15.08
C ALA A 23 21.08 -3.15 15.41
N GLN A 24 20.66 -2.76 16.61
CA GLN A 24 20.87 -1.42 17.16
C GLN A 24 21.64 -1.53 18.47
N TYR A 25 22.39 -0.51 18.79
CA TYR A 25 23.17 -0.43 20.02
C TYR A 25 23.14 0.97 20.63
N ARG A 26 23.38 1.04 21.94
CA ARG A 26 23.79 2.24 22.66
C ARG A 26 24.86 1.88 23.68
N GLU A 27 25.66 2.84 24.08
CA GLU A 27 26.68 2.64 25.13
C GLU A 27 26.05 2.74 26.51
N ASN A 28 26.38 1.81 27.41
CA ASN A 28 25.83 1.77 28.79
C ASN A 28 26.21 2.98 29.64
N ASN A 29 27.34 3.63 29.33
CA ASN A 29 27.88 4.79 30.09
C ASN A 29 28.00 6.03 29.17
N GLY A 30 27.31 6.07 28.04
CA GLY A 30 27.30 7.20 27.12
C GLY A 30 26.39 8.32 27.61
N GLU A 31 26.70 9.56 27.21
CA GLU A 31 25.82 10.72 27.41
C GLU A 31 24.58 10.64 26.51
N ASP A 32 24.62 9.81 25.45
CA ASP A 32 23.59 9.64 24.43
C ASP A 32 22.79 8.38 24.73
N ASP A 33 21.53 8.53 25.08
CA ASP A 33 20.61 7.44 25.43
C ASP A 33 19.89 6.87 24.20
N GLU A 34 20.23 7.35 22.98
CA GLU A 34 19.59 6.92 21.75
C GLU A 34 20.25 5.66 21.16
N PHE A 35 19.40 4.72 20.70
CA PHE A 35 19.86 3.56 19.96
C PHE A 35 20.23 3.97 18.52
N ARG A 36 21.42 3.56 18.07
CA ARG A 36 21.92 3.73 16.71
C ARG A 36 21.98 2.40 15.98
N ASP A 37 21.82 2.43 14.67
CA ASP A 37 22.00 1.22 13.86
C ASP A 37 23.46 0.75 13.93
N LEU A 38 23.65 -0.55 14.09
CA LEU A 38 24.95 -1.17 14.18
C LEU A 38 25.45 -1.49 12.77
N ASP A 39 26.19 -0.54 12.21
CA ASP A 39 26.84 -0.64 10.91
C ASP A 39 28.23 -1.32 11.00
N ASP A 40 28.96 -1.36 9.89
CA ASP A 40 30.28 -1.93 9.81
C ASP A 40 31.31 -1.11 10.60
N GLU A 41 31.17 0.21 10.66
CA GLU A 41 32.06 1.11 11.41
C GLU A 41 31.90 0.86 12.90
N ALA A 42 30.69 0.86 13.42
CA ALA A 42 30.41 0.59 14.83
C ALA A 42 30.91 -0.82 15.25
N ARG A 43 30.72 -1.82 14.38
CA ARG A 43 31.20 -3.19 14.64
C ARG A 43 32.74 -3.26 14.71
N ASN A 44 33.42 -2.54 13.83
CA ASN A 44 34.87 -2.46 13.83
C ASN A 44 35.38 -1.76 15.08
N GLU A 45 34.76 -0.64 15.49
CA GLU A 45 35.08 0.08 16.70
C GLU A 45 34.94 -0.80 17.95
N MET A 46 33.84 -1.54 18.07
CA MET A 46 33.64 -2.50 19.15
C MET A 46 34.77 -3.55 19.19
N THR A 47 35.22 -3.99 18.01
CA THR A 47 36.30 -4.99 17.88
C THR A 47 37.63 -4.39 18.32
N MET A 48 37.93 -3.18 17.95
CA MET A 48 39.17 -2.44 18.36
C MET A 48 39.18 -2.24 19.86
N ARG A 49 38.13 -1.70 20.45
CA ARG A 49 37.97 -1.48 21.87
C ARG A 49 38.12 -2.76 22.69
N ALA A 50 37.54 -3.86 22.22
CA ALA A 50 37.73 -5.17 22.87
C ALA A 50 39.18 -5.61 22.88
N LYS A 51 39.94 -5.39 21.78
CA LYS A 51 41.35 -5.74 21.69
C LYS A 51 42.20 -4.85 22.59
N GLU A 52 41.95 -3.56 22.67
CA GLU A 52 42.64 -2.61 23.57
C GLU A 52 42.46 -3.01 25.04
N MET A 53 41.32 -3.60 25.38
CA MET A 53 41.06 -4.17 26.70
C MET A 53 41.67 -5.59 26.90
N GLY A 54 42.49 -6.04 25.97
CA GLY A 54 43.22 -7.31 26.08
C GLY A 54 42.40 -8.56 25.72
N LEU A 55 41.26 -8.38 25.03
CA LEU A 55 40.45 -9.49 24.57
C LEU A 55 40.93 -9.99 23.19
N ASN A 56 41.08 -11.30 23.03
CA ASN A 56 41.35 -11.91 21.73
C ASN A 56 40.02 -12.11 20.97
N THR A 57 39.43 -10.98 20.52
CA THR A 57 38.13 -10.93 19.84
C THR A 57 38.31 -10.50 18.39
N TRP A 58 37.57 -11.14 17.50
CA TRP A 58 37.52 -10.82 16.07
C TRP A 58 36.15 -10.27 15.71
N ASP A 59 36.07 -9.51 14.63
CA ASP A 59 34.83 -8.98 14.07
C ASP A 59 33.77 -10.10 13.87
N ARG A 60 34.19 -11.29 13.43
CA ARG A 60 33.32 -12.47 13.30
C ARG A 60 32.70 -12.95 14.62
N ASP A 61 33.34 -12.69 15.75
CA ASP A 61 32.84 -13.11 17.06
C ASP A 61 31.73 -12.15 17.52
N ILE A 62 31.90 -10.84 17.23
CA ILE A 62 30.87 -9.82 17.41
C ILE A 62 29.70 -10.08 16.46
N ALA A 63 29.95 -10.36 15.17
CA ALA A 63 28.91 -10.69 14.21
C ALA A 63 28.09 -11.92 14.63
N ARG A 64 28.75 -12.99 15.16
CA ARG A 64 28.07 -14.18 15.70
C ARG A 64 27.20 -13.86 16.92
N PHE A 65 27.64 -12.96 17.77
CA PHE A 65 26.85 -12.51 18.91
C PHE A 65 25.60 -11.78 18.42
N ILE A 66 25.74 -10.82 17.50
CA ILE A 66 24.66 -10.05 16.89
C ILE A 66 23.62 -10.96 16.22
N GLU A 67 24.05 -12.02 15.52
CA GLU A 67 23.17 -12.98 14.86
C GLU A 67 22.63 -14.07 15.80
N SER A 68 23.02 -14.06 17.06
CA SER A 68 22.55 -15.04 18.05
C SER A 68 21.21 -14.60 18.70
N PRO A 69 20.48 -15.53 19.33
CA PRO A 69 19.26 -15.19 20.07
C PRO A 69 19.52 -14.46 21.40
N ARG A 70 20.76 -14.04 21.67
CA ARG A 70 21.15 -13.31 22.90
C ARG A 70 20.79 -11.84 22.87
N ILE A 71 20.58 -11.29 21.67
CA ILE A 71 20.13 -9.92 21.49
C ILE A 71 18.60 -9.87 21.59
N GLU A 72 18.10 -8.94 22.36
CA GLU A 72 16.66 -8.70 22.49
C GLU A 72 16.03 -8.32 21.17
N LYS A 73 14.87 -8.88 20.89
CA LYS A 73 14.06 -8.49 19.72
C LYS A 73 13.28 -7.23 20.05
N TYR A 74 13.42 -6.23 19.23
CA TYR A 74 12.74 -4.95 19.35
C TYR A 74 11.76 -4.75 18.20
N ASP A 75 10.48 -4.63 18.50
CA ASP A 75 9.45 -4.27 17.54
C ASP A 75 9.08 -2.79 17.77
N PRO A 76 9.57 -1.86 16.95
CA PRO A 76 9.40 -0.43 17.17
C PRO A 76 7.94 -0.01 17.20
N VAL A 77 7.12 -0.58 16.33
CA VAL A 77 5.71 -0.22 16.21
C VAL A 77 4.91 -0.77 17.39
N ASN A 78 5.07 -2.05 17.73
CA ASN A 78 4.34 -2.63 18.85
C ASN A 78 4.85 -2.11 20.20
N THR A 79 6.15 -1.88 20.36
CA THR A 79 6.68 -1.23 21.57
C THR A 79 6.06 0.15 21.78
N TRP A 80 5.93 0.93 20.71
CA TRP A 80 5.27 2.24 20.80
C TRP A 80 3.77 2.10 21.10
N LEU A 81 3.04 1.19 20.43
CA LEU A 81 1.62 0.94 20.67
C LEU A 81 1.33 0.45 22.09
N ASP A 82 2.23 -0.35 22.66
CA ASP A 82 2.06 -0.90 24.02
C ASP A 82 2.39 0.14 25.08
N GLY A 83 3.20 1.14 24.77
CA GLY A 83 3.49 2.28 25.63
C GLY A 83 2.41 3.38 25.65
N LEU A 84 1.37 3.28 24.80
CA LEU A 84 0.32 4.29 24.74
C LEU A 84 -0.50 4.35 26.03
N ARG A 85 -0.87 5.56 26.41
CA ARG A 85 -1.90 5.76 27.45
C ARG A 85 -3.24 5.22 26.97
N PRO A 86 -4.11 4.77 27.90
CA PRO A 86 -5.47 4.37 27.53
C PRO A 86 -6.20 5.48 26.76
N TRP A 87 -7.04 5.05 25.82
CA TRP A 87 -7.92 5.97 25.08
C TRP A 87 -8.87 6.73 26.05
N ASP A 88 -8.96 8.03 25.87
CA ASP A 88 -9.78 8.91 26.70
C ASP A 88 -11.28 8.92 26.33
N GLY A 89 -11.69 8.10 25.33
CA GLY A 89 -13.07 7.98 24.87
C GLY A 89 -13.49 9.02 23.82
N LYS A 90 -12.61 9.96 23.42
CA LYS A 90 -12.94 10.95 22.39
C LYS A 90 -12.60 10.42 20.99
N ASP A 91 -13.55 10.53 20.08
CA ASP A 91 -13.31 10.22 18.67
C ASP A 91 -12.46 11.31 18.00
N ARG A 92 -11.30 10.88 17.47
CA ARG A 92 -10.37 11.74 16.74
C ARG A 92 -10.27 11.42 15.25
N ILE A 93 -10.88 10.30 14.84
CA ILE A 93 -10.81 9.87 13.44
C ILE A 93 -11.62 10.81 12.54
N LYS A 94 -12.78 11.26 13.02
CA LYS A 94 -13.58 12.24 12.32
C LYS A 94 -12.79 13.53 12.07
N ALA A 95 -12.16 14.10 13.09
CA ALA A 95 -11.35 15.32 12.96
C ALA A 95 -10.14 15.12 12.03
N LEU A 96 -9.56 13.90 12.00
CA LEU A 96 -8.50 13.53 11.07
C LEU A 96 -9.03 13.47 9.63
N ALA A 97 -10.21 12.90 9.41
CA ALA A 97 -10.85 12.83 8.08
C ALA A 97 -11.21 14.20 7.54
N GLU A 98 -11.70 15.09 8.39
CA GLU A 98 -12.08 16.47 8.03
C GLU A 98 -10.90 17.33 7.56
N ARG A 99 -9.65 16.93 7.83
CA ARG A 99 -8.46 17.59 7.28
C ARG A 99 -8.30 17.46 5.78
N VAL A 100 -8.98 16.49 5.18
CA VAL A 100 -8.99 16.27 3.73
C VAL A 100 -10.33 16.74 3.17
N PRO A 101 -10.42 17.97 2.64
CA PRO A 101 -11.63 18.46 1.98
C PRO A 101 -11.95 17.56 0.78
N THR A 102 -13.11 16.90 0.80
CA THR A 102 -13.48 15.95 -0.25
C THR A 102 -14.98 15.86 -0.45
N SER A 103 -15.37 15.49 -1.68
CA SER A 103 -16.75 15.12 -2.02
C SER A 103 -17.07 13.65 -1.81
N GLN A 104 -16.11 12.85 -1.30
CA GLN A 104 -16.33 11.42 -1.02
C GLN A 104 -17.21 11.26 0.23
N PRO A 105 -18.47 10.79 0.10
CA PRO A 105 -19.42 10.83 1.22
C PRO A 105 -19.06 9.92 2.38
N HIS A 106 -18.35 8.83 2.09
CA HIS A 106 -17.97 7.82 3.10
C HIS A 106 -16.50 7.87 3.48
N TRP A 107 -15.81 8.98 3.21
CA TRP A 107 -14.38 9.13 3.46
C TRP A 107 -13.99 8.84 4.91
N GLU A 108 -14.73 9.38 5.88
CA GLU A 108 -14.47 9.15 7.31
C GLU A 108 -14.51 7.65 7.64
N ALA A 109 -15.56 6.94 7.21
CA ALA A 109 -15.73 5.51 7.48
C ALA A 109 -14.64 4.66 6.82
N TYR A 110 -14.26 4.98 5.59
CA TYR A 110 -13.18 4.30 4.88
C TYR A 110 -11.81 4.56 5.51
N LEU A 111 -11.51 5.82 5.88
CA LEU A 111 -10.28 6.16 6.59
C LEU A 111 -10.19 5.40 7.91
N HIS A 112 -11.27 5.38 8.67
CA HIS A 112 -11.34 4.66 9.94
C HIS A 112 -11.07 3.17 9.77
N THR A 113 -11.77 2.52 8.85
CA THR A 113 -11.57 1.09 8.54
C THR A 113 -10.15 0.79 8.08
N TRP A 114 -9.57 1.65 7.25
CA TRP A 114 -8.20 1.51 6.79
C TRP A 114 -7.18 1.65 7.92
N LEU A 115 -7.34 2.63 8.82
CA LEU A 115 -6.48 2.84 9.98
C LEU A 115 -6.59 1.66 10.97
N LEU A 116 -7.80 1.15 11.21
CA LEU A 116 -8.00 -0.07 12.00
C LEU A 116 -7.26 -1.27 11.36
N GLY A 117 -7.37 -1.43 10.04
CA GLY A 117 -6.64 -2.44 9.30
C GLY A 117 -5.13 -2.30 9.43
N MET A 118 -4.60 -1.09 9.44
CA MET A 118 -3.17 -0.80 9.64
C MET A 118 -2.72 -1.24 11.04
N VAL A 119 -3.43 -0.86 12.09
CA VAL A 119 -3.09 -1.23 13.48
C VAL A 119 -3.25 -2.74 13.70
N ALA A 120 -4.30 -3.37 13.16
CA ALA A 120 -4.48 -4.82 13.24
C ALA A 120 -3.30 -5.58 12.58
N HIS A 121 -2.79 -5.07 11.46
CA HIS A 121 -1.58 -5.60 10.82
C HIS A 121 -0.36 -5.49 11.73
N TRP A 122 -0.13 -4.32 12.31
CA TRP A 122 0.98 -4.10 13.22
C TRP A 122 0.95 -5.04 14.42
N GLN A 123 -0.25 -5.29 14.97
CA GLN A 123 -0.43 -6.23 16.09
C GLN A 123 -0.41 -7.71 15.67
N GLY A 124 -0.35 -8.02 14.37
CA GLY A 124 -0.42 -9.39 13.87
C GLY A 124 -1.78 -10.05 14.07
N LYS A 125 -2.86 -9.27 14.17
CA LYS A 125 -4.25 -9.74 14.35
C LYS A 125 -4.97 -10.05 13.04
N GLN A 126 -4.35 -9.79 11.89
CA GLN A 126 -4.91 -10.17 10.59
C GLN A 126 -5.05 -11.70 10.47
N SER A 127 -6.14 -12.16 9.88
CA SER A 127 -6.39 -13.61 9.73
C SER A 127 -5.81 -14.17 8.43
N LEU A 128 -6.40 -13.85 7.28
CA LEU A 128 -6.08 -14.47 6.00
C LEU A 128 -5.59 -13.47 4.95
N THR A 129 -5.94 -12.20 5.07
CA THR A 129 -5.61 -11.16 4.10
C THR A 129 -4.94 -9.97 4.75
N GLY A 130 -4.07 -9.32 4.00
CA GLY A 130 -3.48 -8.06 4.40
C GLY A 130 -4.50 -6.92 4.47
N ASN A 131 -4.09 -5.75 4.99
CA ASN A 131 -4.84 -4.51 4.80
C ASN A 131 -4.85 -4.19 3.30
N ALA A 132 -5.87 -4.69 2.61
CA ALA A 132 -5.98 -4.57 1.15
C ALA A 132 -6.54 -3.23 0.70
N LEU A 133 -7.08 -2.43 1.62
CA LEU A 133 -7.63 -1.11 1.34
C LEU A 133 -6.51 -0.09 1.17
N VAL A 134 -6.65 0.81 0.19
CA VAL A 134 -5.69 1.86 -0.13
C VAL A 134 -6.43 3.16 -0.36
N PRO A 135 -6.38 4.13 0.56
CA PRO A 135 -6.80 5.49 0.26
C PRO A 135 -5.95 6.06 -0.88
N LEU A 136 -6.60 6.61 -1.91
CA LEU A 136 -5.95 7.22 -3.07
C LEU A 136 -6.41 8.68 -3.16
N LEU A 137 -5.53 9.60 -2.73
CA LEU A 137 -5.81 11.03 -2.74
C LEU A 137 -5.60 11.59 -4.16
N ILE A 138 -6.68 12.08 -4.76
CA ILE A 138 -6.71 12.58 -6.13
C ILE A 138 -6.92 14.09 -6.07
N GLY A 139 -6.03 14.89 -6.65
CA GLY A 139 -6.18 16.34 -6.65
C GLY A 139 -5.00 17.08 -7.26
N ARG A 140 -5.12 18.40 -7.41
CA ARG A 140 -4.09 19.24 -8.00
C ARG A 140 -2.74 19.11 -7.29
N GLN A 141 -1.68 19.39 -8.00
CA GLN A 141 -0.34 19.47 -7.41
C GLN A 141 -0.29 20.58 -6.33
N GLY A 142 0.42 20.31 -5.25
CA GLY A 142 0.61 21.30 -4.17
C GLY A 142 -0.55 21.42 -3.18
N CYS A 143 -1.61 20.59 -3.26
CA CYS A 143 -2.71 20.65 -2.29
C CYS A 143 -2.44 19.88 -0.97
N GLY A 144 -1.20 19.43 -0.71
CA GLY A 144 -0.81 18.82 0.57
C GLY A 144 -0.91 17.31 0.69
N LYS A 145 -1.24 16.58 -0.40
CA LYS A 145 -1.46 15.11 -0.38
C LYS A 145 -0.31 14.31 0.25
N SER A 146 0.90 14.43 -0.27
CA SER A 146 2.06 13.65 0.19
C SER A 146 2.48 14.06 1.59
N SER A 147 2.33 15.35 1.96
CA SER A 147 2.58 15.83 3.32
C SER A 147 1.60 15.23 4.32
N PHE A 148 0.30 15.16 3.97
CA PHE A 148 -0.72 14.50 4.78
C PHE A 148 -0.40 13.02 4.98
N CYS A 149 -0.03 12.30 3.92
CA CYS A 149 0.36 10.89 4.05
C CYS A 149 1.48 10.69 5.08
N ARG A 150 2.45 11.59 5.11
CA ARG A 150 3.60 11.51 6.02
C ARG A 150 3.22 11.78 7.48
N ILE A 151 2.34 12.74 7.74
CA ILE A 151 1.93 13.09 9.12
C ILE A 151 0.98 12.07 9.74
N LEU A 152 0.46 11.10 8.99
CA LEU A 152 -0.33 10.01 9.56
C LEU A 152 0.46 9.15 10.55
N LEU A 153 1.77 9.03 10.36
CA LEU A 153 2.64 8.38 11.35
C LEU A 153 3.15 9.37 12.40
N PRO A 154 3.17 8.95 13.68
CA PRO A 154 3.79 9.74 14.75
C PRO A 154 5.29 9.95 14.46
N LYS A 155 5.86 11.04 14.98
CA LYS A 155 7.27 11.41 14.72
C LYS A 155 8.23 10.27 14.98
N VAL A 156 8.03 9.52 16.05
CA VAL A 156 8.87 8.39 16.46
C VAL A 156 8.82 7.18 15.50
N LEU A 157 7.81 7.11 14.63
CA LEU A 157 7.67 6.03 13.65
C LEU A 157 7.88 6.51 12.20
N ARG A 158 8.28 7.76 11.97
CA ARG A 158 8.44 8.32 10.61
C ARG A 158 9.58 7.72 9.81
N ASP A 159 10.56 7.12 10.46
CA ASP A 159 11.62 6.36 9.78
C ASP A 159 11.08 5.09 9.14
N TYR A 160 9.88 4.65 9.54
CA TYR A 160 9.14 3.53 8.94
C TYR A 160 8.10 3.99 7.90
N TYR A 161 8.18 5.23 7.42
CA TYR A 161 7.44 5.76 6.29
C TYR A 161 8.28 5.69 5.01
N ASN A 162 7.68 5.24 3.91
CA ASN A 162 8.33 5.24 2.60
C ASN A 162 7.41 5.82 1.51
N ASP A 163 7.94 6.70 0.68
CA ASP A 163 7.28 7.28 -0.49
C ASP A 163 7.98 6.95 -1.83
N ARG A 164 8.99 6.05 -1.78
CA ARG A 164 9.82 5.67 -2.94
C ARG A 164 9.85 4.16 -3.12
N ILE A 165 8.72 3.59 -3.50
CA ILE A 165 8.63 2.15 -3.74
C ILE A 165 9.28 1.75 -5.08
N ASN A 166 10.16 0.74 -5.05
CA ASN A 166 10.80 0.22 -6.26
C ASN A 166 10.07 -1.02 -6.78
N PHE A 167 9.15 -0.84 -7.71
CA PHE A 167 8.40 -1.94 -8.33
C PHE A 167 9.22 -2.86 -9.26
N LYS A 168 10.48 -2.55 -9.52
CA LYS A 168 11.32 -3.34 -10.45
C LYS A 168 12.02 -4.51 -9.77
N ASN A 169 12.17 -4.46 -8.44
CA ASN A 169 12.87 -5.46 -7.65
C ASN A 169 11.91 -6.10 -6.64
N GLU A 170 11.58 -7.36 -6.84
CA GLU A 170 10.68 -8.12 -5.94
C GLU A 170 11.24 -8.26 -4.52
N THR A 171 12.56 -8.39 -4.39
CA THR A 171 13.20 -8.46 -3.06
C THR A 171 13.04 -7.15 -2.31
N ASP A 172 13.24 -5.99 -2.96
CA ASP A 172 13.05 -4.68 -2.36
C ASP A 172 11.59 -4.45 -1.97
N LEU A 173 10.65 -4.92 -2.80
CA LEU A 173 9.21 -4.88 -2.47
C LEU A 173 8.89 -5.69 -1.23
N ASN A 174 9.38 -6.92 -1.15
CA ASN A 174 9.16 -7.79 0.00
C ASN A 174 9.81 -7.23 1.27
N LEU A 175 11.02 -6.68 1.17
CA LEU A 175 11.67 -5.95 2.26
C LEU A 175 10.84 -4.73 2.67
N GLY A 176 10.32 -3.97 1.71
CA GLY A 176 9.46 -2.83 1.99
C GLY A 176 8.22 -3.20 2.80
N LEU A 177 7.58 -4.34 2.49
CA LEU A 177 6.40 -4.81 3.24
C LEU A 177 6.71 -5.13 4.70
N THR A 178 7.93 -5.53 5.01
CA THR A 178 8.35 -5.90 6.37
C THR A 178 8.97 -4.75 7.14
N SER A 179 9.67 -3.84 6.44
CA SER A 179 10.48 -2.79 7.05
C SER A 179 9.76 -1.46 7.27
N PHE A 180 8.66 -1.22 6.56
CA PHE A 180 7.89 0.01 6.68
C PHE A 180 6.53 -0.22 7.31
N ALA A 181 6.05 0.76 8.07
CA ALA A 181 4.73 0.79 8.68
C ALA A 181 3.67 1.34 7.71
N LEU A 182 4.07 2.32 6.90
CA LEU A 182 3.23 2.98 5.89
C LEU A 182 4.03 3.26 4.63
N ILE A 183 3.48 2.86 3.48
CA ILE A 183 4.05 3.13 2.16
C ILE A 183 3.08 4.01 1.39
N ASN A 184 3.56 5.18 0.97
CA ASN A 184 2.86 6.05 0.04
C ASN A 184 3.28 5.73 -1.40
N ILE A 185 2.32 5.36 -2.25
CA ILE A 185 2.52 5.23 -3.69
C ILE A 185 2.33 6.62 -4.29
N ASP A 186 3.40 7.42 -4.22
CA ASP A 186 3.37 8.76 -4.80
C ASP A 186 3.29 8.67 -6.33
N GLU A 187 2.55 9.60 -6.96
CA GLU A 187 2.32 9.59 -8.41
C GLU A 187 1.78 8.24 -8.92
N PHE A 188 0.73 7.72 -8.30
CA PHE A 188 0.11 6.42 -8.63
C PHE A 188 -0.17 6.25 -10.14
N ASP A 189 -0.49 7.33 -10.83
CA ASP A 189 -0.76 7.35 -12.28
C ASP A 189 0.46 6.96 -13.15
N LYS A 190 1.68 7.04 -12.62
CA LYS A 190 2.90 6.59 -13.30
C LYS A 190 3.10 5.08 -13.22
N THR A 191 2.29 4.36 -12.44
CA THR A 191 2.38 2.91 -12.35
C THR A 191 1.89 2.25 -13.64
N THR A 192 2.69 1.34 -14.20
CA THR A 192 2.33 0.55 -15.37
C THR A 192 1.27 -0.51 -15.02
N ALA A 193 0.55 -1.02 -16.02
CA ALA A 193 -0.43 -2.10 -15.83
C ALA A 193 0.18 -3.33 -15.12
N ARG A 194 1.44 -3.70 -15.45
CA ARG A 194 2.16 -4.79 -14.80
C ARG A 194 2.42 -4.50 -13.31
N GLN A 195 2.80 -3.28 -12.98
CA GLN A 195 3.02 -2.85 -11.59
C GLN A 195 1.71 -2.81 -10.79
N GLN A 196 0.60 -2.42 -11.41
CA GLN A 196 -0.72 -2.48 -10.77
C GLN A 196 -1.16 -3.92 -10.48
N ILE A 197 -0.86 -4.89 -11.35
CA ILE A 197 -1.11 -6.32 -11.08
C ILE A 197 -0.26 -6.79 -9.88
N LEU A 198 1.02 -6.43 -9.84
CA LEU A 198 1.90 -6.76 -8.73
C LEU A 198 1.42 -6.12 -7.42
N LEU A 199 1.02 -4.86 -7.47
CA LEU A 199 0.45 -4.15 -6.32
C LEU A 199 -0.78 -4.87 -5.76
N LYS A 200 -1.69 -5.36 -6.61
CA LYS A 200 -2.85 -6.14 -6.15
C LYS A 200 -2.46 -7.40 -5.38
N TYR A 201 -1.43 -8.09 -5.84
CA TYR A 201 -0.87 -9.24 -5.13
C TYR A 201 -0.33 -8.81 -3.76
N LEU A 202 0.51 -7.78 -3.72
CA LEU A 202 1.09 -7.26 -2.48
C LEU A 202 0.02 -6.82 -1.47
N LEU A 203 -1.04 -6.14 -1.94
CA LEU A 203 -2.14 -5.68 -1.09
C LEU A 203 -2.90 -6.83 -0.42
N SER A 204 -3.02 -7.97 -1.10
CA SER A 204 -3.75 -9.14 -0.59
C SER A 204 -2.89 -10.07 0.28
N THR A 205 -1.57 -9.85 0.34
CA THR A 205 -0.64 -10.71 1.07
C THR A 205 -0.62 -10.35 2.54
N ALA A 206 -0.92 -11.31 3.43
CA ALA A 206 -0.88 -11.10 4.88
C ALA A 206 0.54 -11.23 5.46
N ASP A 207 1.28 -12.24 5.01
CA ASP A 207 2.66 -12.51 5.39
C ASP A 207 3.55 -12.60 4.17
N VAL A 208 4.83 -12.31 4.33
CA VAL A 208 5.80 -12.30 3.24
C VAL A 208 6.78 -13.46 3.39
N LYS A 209 6.88 -14.30 2.35
CA LYS A 209 7.89 -15.36 2.29
C LYS A 209 8.94 -15.02 1.25
N PHE A 210 10.14 -14.70 1.68
CA PHE A 210 11.24 -14.42 0.78
C PHE A 210 12.59 -14.82 1.41
N ARG A 211 13.61 -14.88 0.57
CA ARG A 211 14.99 -15.03 1.01
C ARG A 211 15.64 -13.65 1.03
N PRO A 212 15.95 -13.11 2.22
CA PRO A 212 16.61 -11.81 2.30
C PRO A 212 18.00 -11.86 1.64
N PRO A 213 18.57 -10.72 1.24
CA PRO A 213 19.93 -10.64 0.74
C PRO A 213 20.89 -11.38 1.69
N TYR A 214 21.78 -12.18 1.12
CA TYR A 214 22.72 -13.06 1.84
C TYR A 214 22.08 -14.17 2.73
N GLY A 215 20.78 -14.26 2.78
CA GLY A 215 20.06 -15.33 3.48
C GLY A 215 20.25 -16.69 2.82
N LYS A 216 20.34 -17.77 3.63
CA LYS A 216 20.51 -19.15 3.12
C LYS A 216 19.19 -19.85 2.80
N ALA A 217 18.07 -19.40 3.37
CA ALA A 217 16.78 -20.03 3.24
C ALA A 217 15.64 -19.03 3.14
N TYR A 218 14.51 -19.47 2.56
CA TYR A 218 13.26 -18.72 2.64
C TYR A 218 12.78 -18.69 4.09
N LYS A 219 12.35 -17.49 4.53
CA LYS A 219 11.74 -17.29 5.86
C LYS A 219 10.41 -16.57 5.67
N GLN A 220 9.50 -16.77 6.60
CA GLN A 220 8.26 -16.04 6.68
C GLN A 220 8.48 -14.86 7.62
N TYR A 221 8.03 -13.69 7.15
CA TYR A 221 8.11 -12.42 7.88
C TYR A 221 6.71 -11.84 8.01
N ARG A 222 6.47 -11.15 9.12
CA ARG A 222 5.26 -10.35 9.30
C ARG A 222 5.29 -9.17 8.33
N ARG A 223 4.17 -8.90 7.69
CA ARG A 223 3.97 -7.66 6.97
C ARG A 223 3.51 -6.58 7.95
N TYR A 224 4.17 -5.43 7.94
CA TYR A 224 3.76 -4.23 8.69
C TYR A 224 3.11 -3.19 7.77
N ALA A 225 3.57 -3.07 6.52
CA ALA A 225 3.18 -2.01 5.63
C ALA A 225 1.69 -2.02 5.27
N SER A 226 1.02 -0.92 5.54
CA SER A 226 -0.21 -0.51 4.86
C SER A 226 0.12 0.47 3.75
N PHE A 227 -0.80 0.64 2.80
CA PHE A 227 -0.57 1.50 1.65
C PHE A 227 -1.54 2.67 1.63
N ILE A 228 -1.06 3.81 1.18
CA ILE A 228 -1.81 5.00 0.77
C ILE A 228 -1.25 5.44 -0.58
N GLY A 229 -1.99 6.19 -1.37
CA GLY A 229 -1.48 6.68 -2.65
C GLY A 229 -1.88 8.12 -2.92
N THR A 230 -1.12 8.76 -3.80
CA THR A 230 -1.40 10.11 -4.29
C THR A 230 -1.33 10.16 -5.80
N THR A 231 -2.15 10.99 -6.43
CA THR A 231 -2.11 11.25 -7.87
C THR A 231 -2.69 12.61 -8.21
N ASN A 232 -2.24 13.16 -9.35
CA ASN A 232 -2.85 14.36 -9.93
C ASN A 232 -3.85 14.01 -11.05
N GLN A 233 -3.92 12.74 -11.44
CA GLN A 233 -4.75 12.26 -12.54
C GLN A 233 -6.19 12.06 -12.07
N PRO A 234 -7.20 12.72 -12.65
CA PRO A 234 -8.58 12.60 -12.21
C PRO A 234 -9.16 11.20 -12.36
N LYS A 235 -8.66 10.40 -13.30
CA LYS A 235 -9.08 9.02 -13.58
C LYS A 235 -7.89 8.06 -13.52
N PRO A 236 -7.40 7.72 -12.33
CA PRO A 236 -6.18 6.92 -12.16
C PRO A 236 -6.41 5.42 -12.29
N LEU A 237 -7.64 4.93 -12.14
CA LEU A 237 -7.95 3.50 -12.14
C LEU A 237 -8.02 2.95 -13.56
N THR A 238 -7.28 1.87 -13.82
CA THR A 238 -7.22 1.21 -15.14
C THR A 238 -7.89 -0.16 -15.16
N ASP A 239 -8.24 -0.71 -14.00
CA ASP A 239 -8.86 -2.03 -13.89
C ASP A 239 -10.15 -1.97 -13.05
N PRO A 240 -11.32 -2.08 -13.68
CA PRO A 240 -12.61 -2.07 -12.99
C PRO A 240 -12.74 -3.19 -11.93
N LYS A 241 -12.19 -4.37 -12.19
CA LYS A 241 -12.24 -5.51 -11.26
C LYS A 241 -11.36 -5.32 -10.02
N GLY A 242 -10.31 -4.49 -10.14
CA GLY A 242 -9.40 -4.19 -9.03
C GLY A 242 -9.79 -2.98 -8.19
N SER A 243 -10.80 -2.21 -8.61
CA SER A 243 -11.20 -0.95 -7.99
C SER A 243 -11.63 -1.09 -6.52
N ARG A 244 -12.14 -2.25 -6.10
CA ARG A 244 -12.55 -2.56 -4.73
C ARG A 244 -11.46 -2.39 -3.65
N ARG A 245 -10.21 -2.21 -4.05
CA ARG A 245 -9.08 -2.00 -3.13
C ARG A 245 -8.77 -0.52 -2.91
N PHE A 246 -9.19 0.33 -3.81
CA PHE A 246 -8.85 1.75 -3.78
C PHE A 246 -10.02 2.56 -3.28
N VAL A 247 -9.80 3.36 -2.24
CA VAL A 247 -10.74 4.40 -1.80
C VAL A 247 -10.32 5.69 -2.50
N CYS A 248 -10.96 6.00 -3.64
CA CYS A 248 -10.66 7.20 -4.39
C CYS A 248 -11.25 8.43 -3.69
N VAL A 249 -10.38 9.34 -3.29
CA VAL A 249 -10.71 10.55 -2.53
C VAL A 249 -10.33 11.76 -3.35
N GLU A 250 -11.34 12.40 -3.97
CA GLU A 250 -11.13 13.64 -4.69
C GLU A 250 -10.94 14.79 -3.70
N VAL A 251 -9.75 15.36 -3.69
CA VAL A 251 -9.37 16.49 -2.85
C VAL A 251 -9.82 17.77 -3.51
N THR A 252 -10.79 18.44 -2.89
CA THR A 252 -11.46 19.61 -3.46
C THR A 252 -10.78 20.93 -3.11
N ASP A 253 -9.98 20.97 -2.01
CA ASP A 253 -9.27 22.17 -1.55
C ASP A 253 -7.92 21.77 -0.93
N LEU A 254 -7.25 22.71 -0.26
CA LEU A 254 -6.01 22.46 0.47
C LEU A 254 -6.25 21.53 1.66
N ILE A 255 -5.41 20.50 1.78
CA ILE A 255 -5.42 19.59 2.92
C ILE A 255 -4.73 20.29 4.10
N ASP A 256 -5.28 20.18 5.31
CA ASP A 256 -4.57 20.55 6.53
C ASP A 256 -3.57 19.42 6.90
N PHE A 257 -2.31 19.69 6.62
CA PHE A 257 -1.20 18.81 7.00
C PHE A 257 -0.37 19.35 8.15
N THR A 258 -0.96 20.23 8.99
CA THR A 258 -0.30 20.71 10.20
C THR A 258 0.04 19.54 11.11
N ASP A 259 1.32 19.45 11.54
CA ASP A 259 1.84 18.34 12.35
C ASP A 259 1.50 18.51 13.85
N ASN A 260 0.22 18.59 14.15
CA ASN A 260 -0.34 18.76 15.49
C ASN A 260 -1.36 17.65 15.87
N LEU A 261 -1.26 16.48 15.22
CA LEU A 261 -2.13 15.33 15.49
C LEU A 261 -1.83 14.75 16.88
N GLU A 262 -2.88 14.43 17.63
CA GLU A 262 -2.79 13.69 18.89
C GLU A 262 -2.59 12.19 18.61
N HIS A 263 -1.46 11.83 17.98
CA HIS A 263 -1.19 10.45 17.53
C HIS A 263 -1.39 9.41 18.64
N GLU A 264 -0.90 9.67 19.86
CA GLU A 264 -1.05 8.73 20.96
C GLU A 264 -2.52 8.37 21.19
N GLN A 265 -3.42 9.35 21.16
CA GLN A 265 -4.84 9.12 21.38
C GLN A 265 -5.56 8.58 20.16
N ILE A 266 -5.15 8.96 18.92
CA ILE A 266 -5.66 8.37 17.69
C ILE A 266 -5.36 6.85 17.68
N PHE A 267 -4.13 6.46 17.94
CA PHE A 267 -3.74 5.05 17.92
C PHE A 267 -4.23 4.27 19.17
N ALA A 268 -4.38 4.93 20.32
CA ALA A 268 -5.04 4.35 21.47
C ALA A 268 -6.52 4.05 21.20
N GLN A 269 -7.24 4.96 20.49
CA GLN A 269 -8.61 4.73 20.01
C GLN A 269 -8.68 3.49 19.12
N LEU A 270 -7.84 3.42 18.07
CA LEU A 270 -7.82 2.30 17.12
C LEU A 270 -7.51 0.97 17.82
N LYS A 271 -6.54 0.96 18.76
CA LYS A 271 -6.19 -0.22 19.56
C LYS A 271 -7.36 -0.69 20.39
N ALA A 272 -8.00 0.22 21.13
CA ALA A 272 -9.16 -0.07 21.97
C ALA A 272 -10.36 -0.60 21.16
N GLU A 273 -10.66 0.00 20.01
CA GLU A 273 -11.75 -0.43 19.14
C GLU A 273 -11.50 -1.83 18.55
N ILE A 274 -10.26 -2.18 18.19
CA ILE A 274 -9.89 -3.53 17.76
C ILE A 274 -10.06 -4.54 18.91
N GLU A 275 -9.67 -4.17 20.11
CA GLU A 275 -9.85 -5.01 21.31
C GLU A 275 -11.33 -5.24 21.65
N GLN A 276 -12.18 -4.27 21.37
CA GLN A 276 -13.64 -4.36 21.48
C GLN A 276 -14.28 -5.16 20.33
N GLY A 277 -13.51 -5.64 19.36
CA GLY A 277 -13.98 -6.46 18.25
C GLY A 277 -14.52 -5.65 17.06
N ARG A 278 -14.20 -4.34 16.96
CA ARG A 278 -14.56 -3.55 15.79
C ARG A 278 -13.92 -4.12 14.52
N ARG A 279 -14.73 -4.24 13.48
CA ARG A 279 -14.29 -4.75 12.18
C ARG A 279 -13.32 -3.77 11.51
N TYR A 280 -12.24 -4.29 10.97
CA TYR A 280 -11.16 -3.55 10.30
C TYR A 280 -11.03 -3.87 8.80
N PHE A 281 -12.12 -4.31 8.18
CA PHE A 281 -12.24 -4.57 6.73
C PHE A 281 -13.65 -4.23 6.27
N LEU A 282 -13.82 -3.98 4.97
CA LEU A 282 -15.13 -3.73 4.38
C LEU A 282 -15.91 -5.04 4.18
N ASN A 283 -17.22 -5.01 4.39
CA ASN A 283 -18.12 -6.11 4.03
C ASN A 283 -18.48 -6.04 2.53
N ASP A 284 -19.26 -7.03 2.05
CA ASP A 284 -19.59 -7.12 0.64
C ASP A 284 -20.46 -5.94 0.16
N GLU A 285 -21.33 -5.40 1.00
CA GLU A 285 -22.19 -4.24 0.69
C GLU A 285 -21.34 -2.97 0.57
N GLU A 286 -20.43 -2.74 1.51
CA GLU A 286 -19.49 -1.60 1.49
C GLU A 286 -18.51 -1.71 0.31
N ILE A 287 -18.10 -2.93 -0.05
CA ILE A 287 -17.28 -3.17 -1.25
C ILE A 287 -18.06 -2.84 -2.51
N ALA A 288 -19.34 -3.26 -2.61
CA ALA A 288 -20.18 -2.93 -3.76
C ALA A 288 -20.37 -1.42 -3.90
N GLN A 289 -20.64 -0.73 -2.80
CA GLN A 289 -20.73 0.73 -2.75
C GLN A 289 -19.43 1.42 -3.18
N LEU A 290 -18.29 0.96 -2.67
CA LEU A 290 -16.98 1.50 -3.06
C LEU A 290 -16.70 1.32 -4.55
N ILE A 291 -17.11 0.20 -5.15
CA ILE A 291 -16.97 -0.05 -6.58
C ILE A 291 -17.81 0.95 -7.39
N GLU A 292 -19.06 1.19 -7.00
CA GLU A 292 -19.94 2.17 -7.63
C GLU A 292 -19.36 3.59 -7.55
N GLU A 293 -18.92 4.01 -6.36
CA GLU A 293 -18.29 5.32 -6.14
C GLU A 293 -17.00 5.50 -6.97
N ASN A 294 -16.28 4.41 -7.21
CA ASN A 294 -15.04 4.42 -8.01
C ASN A 294 -15.27 4.48 -9.52
N GLU A 295 -16.50 4.28 -10.03
CA GLU A 295 -16.77 4.31 -11.48
C GLU A 295 -16.34 5.63 -12.12
N ARG A 296 -16.55 6.77 -11.47
CA ARG A 296 -16.16 8.10 -11.96
C ARG A 296 -14.63 8.28 -12.09
N PHE A 297 -13.84 7.47 -11.37
CA PHE A 297 -12.38 7.51 -11.37
C PHE A 297 -11.74 6.48 -12.32
N GLN A 298 -12.55 5.68 -13.01
CA GLN A 298 -12.05 4.75 -14.02
C GLN A 298 -11.52 5.53 -15.22
N ARG A 299 -10.33 5.14 -15.67
CA ARG A 299 -9.76 5.63 -16.90
C ARG A 299 -10.57 5.06 -18.06
N ILE A 300 -11.07 5.93 -18.90
CA ILE A 300 -11.73 5.53 -20.13
C ILE A 300 -10.59 5.12 -21.10
N ASP A 301 -10.59 3.87 -21.54
CA ASP A 301 -9.69 3.46 -22.64
C ASP A 301 -10.06 4.28 -23.88
N SER A 302 -9.08 4.76 -24.62
CA SER A 302 -9.30 5.42 -25.91
C SER A 302 -10.13 4.56 -26.86
N LEU A 303 -10.05 3.23 -26.74
CA LEU A 303 -10.90 2.29 -27.48
C LEU A 303 -12.37 2.42 -27.09
N GLU A 304 -12.69 2.56 -25.82
CA GLU A 304 -14.09 2.73 -25.35
C GLU A 304 -14.66 4.07 -25.79
N GLU A 305 -13.85 5.11 -25.84
CA GLU A 305 -14.24 6.41 -26.40
C GLU A 305 -14.55 6.31 -27.89
N MET A 306 -13.66 5.61 -28.63
CA MET A 306 -13.88 5.36 -30.07
C MET A 306 -15.16 4.51 -30.30
N ILE A 307 -15.39 3.47 -29.47
CA ILE A 307 -16.62 2.67 -29.56
C ILE A 307 -17.85 3.56 -29.28
N SER A 308 -17.83 4.37 -28.21
CA SER A 308 -18.95 5.24 -27.84
C SER A 308 -19.27 6.30 -28.91
N SER A 309 -18.28 6.71 -29.70
CA SER A 309 -18.47 7.69 -30.78
C SER A 309 -19.11 7.10 -32.05
N LEU A 310 -19.08 5.78 -32.21
CA LEU A 310 -19.63 5.07 -33.39
C LEU A 310 -20.81 4.19 -33.07
N PHE A 311 -20.98 3.78 -31.81
CA PHE A 311 -21.98 2.81 -31.40
C PHE A 311 -22.64 3.22 -30.10
N ARG A 312 -23.97 2.98 -30.02
CA ARG A 312 -24.76 3.13 -28.80
C ARG A 312 -25.72 1.94 -28.61
N LYS A 313 -26.33 1.87 -27.46
CA LYS A 313 -27.41 0.90 -27.17
C LYS A 313 -28.67 1.32 -27.91
N PRO A 314 -29.45 0.33 -28.46
CA PRO A 314 -30.79 0.62 -28.96
C PRO A 314 -31.70 1.20 -27.87
N GLU A 315 -32.49 2.21 -28.20
CA GLU A 315 -33.42 2.85 -27.28
C GLU A 315 -34.89 2.66 -27.78
N GLY A 316 -35.85 2.54 -26.86
CA GLY A 316 -37.26 2.71 -27.11
C GLY A 316 -37.88 1.86 -28.23
N GLY A 317 -37.40 0.63 -28.49
CA GLY A 317 -37.92 -0.24 -29.57
C GLY A 317 -37.19 -0.06 -30.91
N GLU A 318 -36.10 0.66 -30.93
CA GLU A 318 -35.21 0.79 -32.08
C GLU A 318 -34.59 -0.55 -32.48
N LYS A 319 -34.49 -0.82 -33.78
CA LYS A 319 -33.86 -2.04 -34.30
C LYS A 319 -32.34 -1.88 -34.29
N GLY A 320 -31.68 -2.56 -33.34
CA GLY A 320 -30.22 -2.70 -33.34
C GLY A 320 -29.73 -3.75 -34.35
N THR A 321 -28.47 -3.69 -34.69
CA THR A 321 -27.74 -4.66 -35.51
C THR A 321 -26.75 -5.43 -34.64
N TRP A 322 -26.66 -6.75 -34.89
CA TRP A 322 -25.69 -7.61 -34.18
C TRP A 322 -24.33 -7.55 -34.85
N PHE A 323 -23.35 -7.02 -34.12
CA PHE A 323 -21.95 -6.93 -34.54
C PHE A 323 -21.06 -7.85 -33.70
N SER A 324 -20.20 -8.60 -34.37
CA SER A 324 -19.08 -9.27 -33.70
C SER A 324 -18.00 -8.25 -33.34
N ALA A 325 -17.13 -8.60 -32.39
CA ALA A 325 -16.00 -7.76 -32.01
C ALA A 325 -15.05 -7.45 -33.19
N ALA A 326 -14.92 -8.37 -34.15
CA ALA A 326 -14.13 -8.16 -35.34
C ALA A 326 -14.78 -7.11 -36.28
N GLU A 327 -16.09 -7.19 -36.50
CA GLU A 327 -16.82 -6.22 -37.32
C GLU A 327 -16.79 -4.81 -36.70
N VAL A 328 -16.88 -4.71 -35.36
CA VAL A 328 -16.69 -3.43 -34.66
C VAL A 328 -15.29 -2.88 -34.87
N LEU A 329 -14.25 -3.74 -34.76
CA LEU A 329 -12.86 -3.31 -34.99
C LEU A 329 -12.66 -2.82 -36.44
N GLU A 330 -13.23 -3.48 -37.43
CA GLU A 330 -13.16 -3.05 -38.84
C GLU A 330 -13.78 -1.65 -39.03
N LYS A 331 -14.92 -1.38 -38.41
CA LYS A 331 -15.59 -0.06 -38.48
C LYS A 331 -14.77 1.01 -37.76
N LEU A 332 -14.20 0.70 -36.60
CA LEU A 332 -13.26 1.59 -35.91
C LEU A 332 -12.04 1.88 -36.76
N GLN A 333 -11.46 0.87 -37.41
CA GLN A 333 -10.32 1.03 -38.31
C GLN A 333 -10.66 1.86 -39.59
N ALA A 334 -11.88 1.72 -40.10
CA ALA A 334 -12.34 2.53 -41.21
C ALA A 334 -12.48 4.01 -40.83
N ARG A 335 -12.90 4.31 -39.60
CA ARG A 335 -13.11 5.70 -39.11
C ARG A 335 -11.80 6.37 -38.65
N TYR A 336 -10.95 5.65 -37.90
CA TYR A 336 -9.78 6.23 -37.22
C TYR A 336 -8.45 5.83 -37.86
N GLY A 337 -8.47 4.97 -38.88
CA GLY A 337 -7.27 4.49 -39.59
C GLY A 337 -6.69 3.22 -38.97
N LYS A 338 -6.29 2.28 -39.82
CA LYS A 338 -5.67 0.99 -39.41
C LYS A 338 -4.41 1.16 -38.59
N ALA A 339 -3.60 2.19 -38.89
CA ALA A 339 -2.35 2.45 -38.17
C ALA A 339 -2.57 2.80 -36.67
N SER A 340 -3.60 3.58 -36.38
CA SER A 340 -3.95 4.02 -35.02
C SER A 340 -4.48 2.86 -34.14
N LEU A 341 -5.05 1.83 -34.76
CA LEU A 341 -5.67 0.69 -34.10
C LEU A 341 -4.86 -0.61 -34.24
N LYS A 342 -3.60 -0.52 -34.66
CA LYS A 342 -2.72 -1.70 -34.85
C LYS A 342 -2.51 -2.52 -33.57
N SER A 343 -2.61 -1.89 -32.39
CA SER A 343 -2.44 -2.54 -31.07
C SER A 343 -3.71 -3.18 -30.52
N TYR A 344 -4.85 -3.05 -31.22
CA TYR A 344 -6.13 -3.61 -30.77
C TYR A 344 -6.47 -4.89 -31.55
N SER A 345 -6.74 -5.96 -30.83
CA SER A 345 -7.25 -7.22 -31.35
C SER A 345 -8.78 -7.28 -31.23
N PRO A 346 -9.47 -8.14 -32.01
CA PRO A 346 -10.90 -8.40 -31.81
C PRO A 346 -11.24 -8.85 -30.38
N GLU A 347 -10.34 -9.60 -29.71
CA GLU A 347 -10.50 -10.00 -28.33
C GLU A 347 -10.53 -8.79 -27.38
N LYS A 348 -9.62 -7.83 -27.57
CA LYS A 348 -9.56 -6.60 -26.78
C LYS A 348 -10.81 -5.74 -26.99
N VAL A 349 -11.30 -5.64 -28.23
CA VAL A 349 -12.57 -4.96 -28.54
C VAL A 349 -13.74 -5.67 -27.89
N GLY A 350 -13.79 -7.01 -27.93
CA GLY A 350 -14.84 -7.80 -27.28
C GLY A 350 -14.86 -7.60 -25.76
N ASN A 351 -13.69 -7.54 -25.13
CA ASN A 351 -13.58 -7.26 -23.71
C ASN A 351 -14.10 -5.85 -23.35
N SER A 352 -13.81 -4.84 -24.19
CA SER A 352 -14.35 -3.48 -24.02
C SER A 352 -15.86 -3.43 -24.20
N LEU A 353 -16.41 -4.08 -25.25
CA LEU A 353 -17.84 -4.15 -25.50
C LEU A 353 -18.62 -4.87 -24.37
N GLY A 354 -18.02 -5.89 -23.76
CA GLY A 354 -18.57 -6.59 -22.60
C GLY A 354 -18.34 -5.89 -21.26
N SER A 355 -17.73 -4.70 -21.25
CA SER A 355 -17.52 -3.94 -20.02
C SER A 355 -18.85 -3.45 -19.42
N ARG A 356 -18.87 -3.28 -18.09
CA ARG A 356 -20.05 -2.75 -17.37
C ARG A 356 -20.50 -1.38 -17.87
N ARG A 357 -19.59 -0.60 -18.43
CA ARG A 357 -19.85 0.74 -18.95
C ARG A 357 -20.90 0.75 -20.06
N PHE A 358 -20.80 -0.20 -20.99
CA PHE A 358 -21.69 -0.22 -22.14
C PHE A 358 -23.01 -0.94 -21.87
N SER A 359 -23.00 -1.98 -21.05
CA SER A 359 -24.18 -2.82 -20.78
C SER A 359 -24.90 -3.24 -22.05
N PHE A 360 -24.17 -3.49 -23.14
CA PHE A 360 -24.72 -3.94 -24.41
C PHE A 360 -25.29 -5.35 -24.26
N GLU A 361 -26.42 -5.58 -24.91
CA GLU A 361 -26.96 -6.92 -25.02
C GLU A 361 -26.00 -7.77 -25.86
N SER A 362 -25.69 -8.99 -25.39
CA SER A 362 -24.73 -9.87 -26.05
C SER A 362 -25.34 -11.28 -26.25
N GLU A 363 -25.05 -11.88 -27.39
CA GLU A 363 -25.47 -13.24 -27.74
C GLU A 363 -24.33 -14.00 -28.43
N HIS A 364 -24.19 -15.28 -28.11
CA HIS A 364 -23.21 -16.13 -28.78
C HIS A 364 -23.77 -16.65 -30.11
N LYS A 365 -23.18 -16.21 -31.23
CA LYS A 365 -23.56 -16.60 -32.61
C LYS A 365 -22.44 -17.37 -33.29
N ARG A 366 -22.69 -17.87 -34.52
CA ARG A 366 -21.70 -18.62 -35.31
C ARG A 366 -20.35 -17.84 -35.49
N LYS A 367 -20.39 -16.50 -35.42
CA LYS A 367 -19.23 -15.61 -35.53
C LYS A 367 -18.58 -15.29 -34.17
N GLY A 368 -18.98 -15.95 -33.10
CA GLY A 368 -18.56 -15.65 -31.71
C GLY A 368 -19.54 -14.76 -30.97
N ASN A 369 -19.09 -14.11 -29.90
CA ASN A 369 -19.93 -13.16 -29.15
C ASN A 369 -20.26 -11.95 -30.02
N CYS A 370 -21.55 -11.68 -30.21
CA CYS A 370 -22.09 -10.53 -30.92
C CYS A 370 -22.81 -9.61 -29.94
N TYR A 371 -22.78 -8.32 -30.23
CA TYR A 371 -23.36 -7.26 -29.42
C TYR A 371 -24.41 -6.52 -30.22
N LEU A 372 -25.59 -6.25 -29.61
CA LEU A 372 -26.66 -5.50 -30.23
C LEU A 372 -26.38 -4.00 -30.14
N LEU A 373 -26.07 -3.39 -31.28
CA LEU A 373 -25.61 -2.01 -31.37
C LEU A 373 -26.39 -1.22 -32.42
N VAL A 374 -26.41 0.09 -32.23
CA VAL A 374 -26.85 1.08 -33.24
C VAL A 374 -25.66 1.94 -33.59
N GLU A 375 -25.40 2.12 -34.87
CA GLU A 375 -24.38 3.07 -35.34
C GLU A 375 -24.89 4.51 -35.17
N VAL A 376 -24.02 5.38 -34.66
CA VAL A 376 -24.29 6.82 -34.43
C VAL A 376 -23.94 7.64 -35.66
#